data_1bd081745bc713d63df06a8b71f4749d
#
_entry.id   1bd081745bc713d63df06a8b71f4749d
#
_cell.length_a   1.000
_cell.length_b   1.000
_cell.length_c   1.000
_cell.angle_alpha   90.00
_cell.angle_beta   90.00
_cell.angle_gamma   90.00
#
_symmetry.space_group_name_H-M   'P 1'
#
loop_
_entity.id
_entity.type
_entity.pdbx_description
1 polymer ?
#
loop_
_entity_poly.entity_id
_entity_poly.type
_entity_poly.pdbx_seq_one_letter_code
_entity_poly.pdbx_strand_id
1 'polypeptide(L)'
;VTEFTLNGTPVSSASPDDTPLLWVLRDELDLKGTKFGCGIAQCGACTVHLDGTPTRACVLPLSAVAGRKVTTIEGLASDAGDALKAAWVSEQVPQCGYCQSGQLMTAAALLEANPSPSDDEIVNAMNGNLCRCMAYGRIKAAVKVAAGHGEGQA
;
A
#
# COMPACT_ATOMS: atom_id res chain seq x y z
N VAL A 1 -22.38 3.82 -13.63
CA VAL A 1 -22.11 3.95 -12.18
C VAL A 1 -21.51 2.64 -11.69
N THR A 2 -20.30 2.69 -11.14
CA THR A 2 -19.62 1.52 -10.61
C THR A 2 -19.69 1.52 -9.09
N GLU A 3 -20.23 0.45 -8.50
CA GLU A 3 -20.35 0.27 -7.06
C GLU A 3 -19.26 -0.68 -6.56
N PHE A 4 -18.62 -0.33 -5.43
CA PHE A 4 -17.60 -1.15 -4.77
C PHE A 4 -17.53 -0.84 -3.28
N THR A 5 -16.80 -1.64 -2.51
CA THR A 5 -16.57 -1.37 -1.09
C THR A 5 -15.21 -0.71 -0.92
N LEU A 6 -15.17 0.48 -0.33
CA LEU A 6 -13.96 1.23 -0.05
C LEU A 6 -13.76 1.38 1.46
N ASN A 7 -12.67 0.82 1.98
CA ASN A 7 -12.33 0.86 3.41
C ASN A 7 -13.50 0.41 4.30
N GLY A 8 -14.21 -0.64 3.87
CA GLY A 8 -15.35 -1.21 4.58
C GLY A 8 -16.69 -0.50 4.35
N THR A 9 -16.73 0.58 3.60
CA THR A 9 -17.95 1.35 3.31
C THR A 9 -18.35 1.19 1.83
N PRO A 10 -19.62 0.90 1.52
CA PRO A 10 -20.10 0.91 0.14
C PRO A 10 -20.01 2.31 -0.45
N VAL A 11 -19.45 2.42 -1.64
CA VAL A 11 -19.34 3.67 -2.41
C VAL A 11 -19.75 3.43 -3.86
N SER A 12 -20.10 4.51 -4.54
CA SER A 12 -20.41 4.50 -5.98
C SER A 12 -19.66 5.63 -6.68
N SER A 13 -19.22 5.38 -7.90
CA SER A 13 -18.57 6.37 -8.77
C SER A 13 -19.32 6.46 -10.09
N ALA A 14 -19.51 7.67 -10.57
CA ALA A 14 -20.08 7.97 -11.88
C ALA A 14 -19.02 8.21 -12.95
N SER A 15 -17.75 8.11 -12.62
CA SER A 15 -16.65 8.22 -13.57
C SER A 15 -16.74 7.14 -14.66
N PRO A 16 -16.21 7.39 -15.87
CA PRO A 16 -16.12 6.38 -16.93
C PRO A 16 -15.44 5.08 -16.46
N ASP A 17 -15.86 3.95 -17.01
CA ASP A 17 -15.43 2.62 -16.62
C ASP A 17 -13.92 2.38 -16.81
N ASP A 18 -13.28 3.10 -17.72
CA ASP A 18 -11.85 3.04 -18.02
C ASP A 18 -11.00 4.02 -17.18
N THR A 19 -11.65 4.85 -16.35
CA THR A 19 -10.92 5.75 -15.44
C THR A 19 -10.05 4.96 -14.48
N PRO A 20 -8.73 5.27 -14.38
CA PRO A 20 -7.88 4.63 -13.41
C PRO A 20 -8.37 4.87 -11.97
N LEU A 21 -8.45 3.81 -11.18
CA LEU A 21 -8.92 3.89 -9.78
C LEU A 21 -8.21 4.97 -8.97
N LEU A 22 -6.92 5.21 -9.24
CA LEU A 22 -6.14 6.23 -8.56
C LEU A 22 -6.82 7.60 -8.59
N TRP A 23 -7.37 8.01 -9.73
CA TRP A 23 -8.02 9.32 -9.89
C TRP A 23 -9.39 9.35 -9.24
N VAL A 24 -10.14 8.25 -9.29
CA VAL A 24 -11.40 8.12 -8.54
C VAL A 24 -11.16 8.31 -7.04
N LEU A 25 -10.13 7.65 -6.49
CA LEU A 25 -9.77 7.79 -5.08
C LEU A 25 -9.38 9.23 -4.72
N ARG A 26 -8.53 9.87 -5.54
CA ARG A 26 -7.95 11.17 -5.22
C ARG A 26 -8.86 12.35 -5.53
N ASP A 27 -9.53 12.32 -6.68
CA ASP A 27 -10.23 13.49 -7.22
C ASP A 27 -11.73 13.45 -6.96
N GLU A 28 -12.34 12.26 -6.94
CA GLU A 28 -13.78 12.10 -6.67
C GLU A 28 -14.06 11.83 -5.18
N LEU A 29 -13.27 10.94 -4.56
CA LEU A 29 -13.49 10.50 -3.17
C LEU A 29 -12.59 11.19 -2.14
N ASP A 30 -11.76 12.12 -2.56
CA ASP A 30 -10.84 12.94 -1.74
C ASP A 30 -9.86 12.14 -0.85
N LEU A 31 -9.56 10.88 -1.20
CA LEU A 31 -8.58 10.04 -0.52
C LEU A 31 -7.19 10.24 -1.14
N LYS A 32 -6.40 11.12 -0.58
CA LYS A 32 -5.12 11.58 -1.16
C LYS A 32 -3.88 10.81 -0.69
N GLY A 33 -4.04 9.84 0.19
CA GLY A 33 -2.94 9.01 0.68
C GLY A 33 -2.32 8.12 -0.40
N THR A 34 -3.11 7.60 -1.33
CA THR A 34 -2.62 6.89 -2.50
C THR A 34 -2.02 7.88 -3.50
N LYS A 35 -0.78 7.67 -3.93
CA LYS A 35 0.01 8.66 -4.68
C LYS A 35 0.23 8.27 -6.14
N PHE A 36 0.27 9.28 -7.02
CA PHE A 36 0.74 9.13 -8.40
C PHE A 36 2.26 9.27 -8.47
N GLY A 37 2.92 8.35 -9.18
CA GLY A 37 4.35 8.44 -9.47
C GLY A 37 4.60 8.19 -10.96
N CYS A 38 4.74 6.93 -11.39
CA CYS A 38 5.08 6.59 -12.77
C CYS A 38 3.88 6.51 -13.73
N GLY A 39 2.68 6.19 -13.28
CA GLY A 39 1.50 5.97 -14.12
C GLY A 39 1.50 4.69 -14.95
N ILE A 40 2.49 3.82 -14.77
CA ILE A 40 2.71 2.58 -15.54
C ILE A 40 2.93 1.34 -14.66
N ALA A 41 2.43 1.36 -13.44
CA ALA A 41 2.47 0.27 -12.46
C ALA A 41 3.89 -0.15 -11.97
N GLN A 42 4.92 0.67 -12.13
CA GLN A 42 6.30 0.30 -11.79
C GLN A 42 6.79 0.81 -10.43
N CYS A 43 6.41 2.03 -10.03
CA CYS A 43 7.00 2.65 -8.83
C CYS A 43 6.37 2.23 -7.50
N GLY A 44 5.15 1.73 -7.51
CA GLY A 44 4.44 1.27 -6.31
C GLY A 44 3.79 2.34 -5.44
N ALA A 45 3.95 3.63 -5.74
CA ALA A 45 3.38 4.72 -4.94
C ALA A 45 1.84 4.68 -4.86
N CYS A 46 1.19 4.08 -5.85
CA CYS A 46 -0.27 3.95 -5.97
C CYS A 46 -0.82 2.62 -5.45
N THR A 47 -0.06 1.85 -4.69
CA THR A 47 -0.51 0.54 -4.21
C THR A 47 -1.71 0.65 -3.27
N VAL A 48 -2.75 -0.10 -3.59
CA VAL A 48 -3.93 -0.35 -2.77
C VAL A 48 -4.09 -1.86 -2.62
N HIS A 49 -4.97 -2.33 -1.72
CA HIS A 49 -5.38 -3.73 -1.72
C HIS A 49 -6.70 -3.88 -2.47
N LEU A 50 -6.75 -4.81 -3.41
CA LEU A 50 -7.96 -5.26 -4.07
C LEU A 50 -8.27 -6.68 -3.59
N ASP A 51 -9.31 -6.83 -2.77
CA ASP A 51 -9.63 -8.08 -2.06
C ASP A 51 -8.41 -8.66 -1.30
N GLY A 52 -7.64 -7.79 -0.65
CA GLY A 52 -6.43 -8.16 0.10
C GLY A 52 -5.16 -8.29 -0.73
N THR A 53 -5.23 -8.22 -2.05
CA THR A 53 -4.08 -8.34 -2.95
C THR A 53 -3.50 -6.97 -3.29
N PRO A 54 -2.19 -6.72 -3.11
CA PRO A 54 -1.57 -5.45 -3.47
C PRO A 54 -1.66 -5.22 -4.98
N THR A 55 -2.24 -4.09 -5.37
CA THR A 55 -2.56 -3.76 -6.75
C THR A 55 -2.20 -2.31 -7.05
N ARG A 56 -1.74 -2.02 -8.26
CA ARG A 56 -1.37 -0.67 -8.71
C ARG A 56 -2.59 0.09 -9.23
N ALA A 57 -3.06 1.07 -8.47
CA ALA A 57 -4.28 1.83 -8.80
C ALA A 57 -4.14 2.74 -10.02
N CYS A 58 -2.92 3.09 -10.43
CA CYS A 58 -2.69 3.99 -11.59
C CYS A 58 -3.03 3.36 -12.95
N VAL A 59 -3.11 2.03 -13.03
CA VAL A 59 -3.46 1.30 -14.25
C VAL A 59 -4.69 0.41 -14.09
N LEU A 60 -5.29 0.38 -12.91
CA LEU A 60 -6.48 -0.42 -12.62
C LEU A 60 -7.73 0.37 -13.04
N PRO A 61 -8.48 -0.06 -14.06
CA PRO A 61 -9.69 0.65 -14.47
C PRO A 61 -10.80 0.49 -13.43
N LEU A 62 -11.67 1.48 -13.33
CA LEU A 62 -12.79 1.51 -12.39
C LEU A 62 -13.70 0.28 -12.56
N SER A 63 -13.94 -0.17 -13.79
CA SER A 63 -14.73 -1.38 -14.07
C SER A 63 -14.19 -2.65 -13.40
N ALA A 64 -12.86 -2.72 -13.17
CA ALA A 64 -12.24 -3.89 -12.55
C ALA A 64 -12.48 -3.99 -11.03
N VAL A 65 -13.00 -2.94 -10.39
CA VAL A 65 -13.30 -2.95 -8.96
C VAL A 65 -14.78 -3.12 -8.64
N ALA A 66 -15.62 -3.25 -9.66
CA ALA A 66 -17.08 -3.43 -9.49
C ALA A 66 -17.38 -4.61 -8.56
N GLY A 67 -18.14 -4.37 -7.49
CA GLY A 67 -18.53 -5.36 -6.48
C GLY A 67 -17.39 -5.86 -5.60
N ARG A 68 -16.17 -5.33 -5.71
CA ARG A 68 -14.97 -5.78 -4.99
C ARG A 68 -14.64 -4.88 -3.80
N LYS A 69 -13.70 -5.32 -2.96
CA LYS A 69 -13.23 -4.59 -1.79
C LYS A 69 -11.91 -3.91 -2.10
N VAL A 70 -11.88 -2.59 -1.98
CA VAL A 70 -10.68 -1.76 -2.09
C VAL A 70 -10.30 -1.27 -0.70
N THR A 71 -9.04 -1.47 -0.31
CA THR A 71 -8.48 -0.88 0.90
C THR A 71 -7.34 0.05 0.52
N THR A 72 -7.41 1.30 0.96
CA THR A 72 -6.36 2.30 0.80
C THR A 72 -5.58 2.47 2.10
N ILE A 73 -4.51 3.27 2.08
CA ILE A 73 -3.72 3.57 3.29
C ILE A 73 -4.57 4.18 4.40
N GLU A 74 -5.60 4.95 4.06
CA GLU A 74 -6.52 5.55 5.02
C GLU A 74 -7.35 4.50 5.77
N GLY A 75 -7.59 3.35 5.14
CA GLY A 75 -8.35 2.24 5.72
C GLY A 75 -7.50 1.06 6.17
N LEU A 76 -6.17 1.18 6.14
CA LEU A 76 -5.27 0.12 6.62
C LEU A 76 -5.30 0.05 8.15
N ALA A 77 -6.11 -0.86 8.69
CA ALA A 77 -6.37 -1.03 10.12
C ALA A 77 -6.27 -2.51 10.56
N SER A 78 -5.46 -3.31 9.87
CA SER A 78 -5.15 -4.67 10.30
C SER A 78 -4.04 -4.68 11.36
N ASP A 79 -3.91 -5.78 12.13
CA ASP A 79 -2.84 -5.94 13.10
C ASP A 79 -1.46 -5.75 12.46
N ALA A 80 -1.25 -6.31 11.27
CA ALA A 80 -0.01 -6.12 10.51
C ALA A 80 0.17 -4.65 10.10
N GLY A 81 -0.89 -3.99 9.63
CA GLY A 81 -0.85 -2.57 9.27
C GLY A 81 -0.51 -1.66 10.45
N ASP A 82 -1.08 -1.92 11.61
CA ASP A 82 -0.82 -1.14 12.82
C ASP A 82 0.58 -1.38 13.37
N ALA A 83 1.07 -2.62 13.35
CA ALA A 83 2.45 -2.96 13.71
C ALA A 83 3.46 -2.27 12.78
N LEU A 84 3.18 -2.25 11.47
CA LEU A 84 4.01 -1.55 10.48
C LEU A 84 4.04 -0.04 10.71
N LYS A 85 2.90 0.60 10.94
CA LYS A 85 2.85 2.04 11.22
C LYS A 85 3.67 2.40 12.47
N ALA A 86 3.56 1.60 13.54
CA ALA A 86 4.37 1.77 14.73
C ALA A 86 5.87 1.61 14.44
N ALA A 87 6.26 0.59 13.68
CA ALA A 87 7.64 0.36 13.27
C ALA A 87 8.18 1.49 12.37
N TRP A 88 7.34 2.03 11.47
CA TRP A 88 7.70 3.20 10.64
C TRP A 88 8.09 4.41 11.46
N VAL A 89 7.37 4.64 12.57
CA VAL A 89 7.67 5.73 13.50
C VAL A 89 8.94 5.44 14.29
N SER A 90 9.07 4.24 14.88
CA SER A 90 10.24 3.87 15.71
C SER A 90 11.54 3.86 14.91
N GLU A 91 11.51 3.37 13.68
CA GLU A 91 12.68 3.34 12.77
C GLU A 91 12.91 4.65 12.02
N GLN A 92 12.05 5.65 12.22
CA GLN A 92 12.15 6.96 11.55
C GLN A 92 12.30 6.82 10.02
N VAL A 93 11.47 5.99 9.41
CA VAL A 93 11.59 5.58 8.00
C VAL A 93 11.49 6.74 7.02
N PRO A 94 10.46 7.64 7.08
CA PRO A 94 10.23 8.63 6.03
C PRO A 94 11.32 9.70 5.95
N GLN A 95 11.63 10.10 4.72
CA GLN A 95 12.30 11.36 4.42
C GLN A 95 11.27 12.31 3.78
N CYS A 96 11.07 12.30 2.45
CA CYS A 96 10.01 13.12 1.84
C CYS A 96 8.59 12.59 2.13
N GLY A 97 8.45 11.33 2.43
CA GLY A 97 7.18 10.67 2.77
C GLY A 97 6.31 10.26 1.57
N TYR A 98 6.68 10.61 0.33
CA TYR A 98 5.81 10.44 -0.83
C TYR A 98 5.53 8.97 -1.18
N CYS A 99 6.51 8.08 -1.08
CA CYS A 99 6.36 6.66 -1.40
C CYS A 99 5.79 5.82 -0.24
N GLN A 100 5.62 6.41 0.95
CA GLN A 100 5.42 5.62 2.17
C GLN A 100 4.06 4.91 2.22
N SER A 101 3.00 5.50 1.68
CA SER A 101 1.70 4.83 1.60
C SER A 101 1.78 3.54 0.79
N GLY A 102 2.42 3.58 -0.38
CA GLY A 102 2.63 2.39 -1.21
C GLY A 102 3.54 1.35 -0.55
N GLN A 103 4.61 1.79 0.12
CA GLN A 103 5.51 0.92 0.87
C GLN A 103 4.75 0.18 1.99
N LEU A 104 3.97 0.89 2.79
CA LEU A 104 3.16 0.31 3.87
C LEU A 104 2.10 -0.66 3.35
N MET A 105 1.40 -0.33 2.28
CA MET A 105 0.38 -1.21 1.69
C MET A 105 1.00 -2.53 1.19
N THR A 106 2.15 -2.47 0.54
CA THR A 106 2.87 -3.67 0.08
C THR A 106 3.39 -4.49 1.25
N ALA A 107 4.00 -3.85 2.26
CA ALA A 107 4.50 -4.53 3.44
C ALA A 107 3.38 -5.19 4.26
N ALA A 108 2.22 -4.54 4.39
CA ALA A 108 1.07 -5.10 5.09
C ALA A 108 0.57 -6.39 4.41
N ALA A 109 0.45 -6.39 3.08
CA ALA A 109 0.07 -7.59 2.34
C ALA A 109 1.09 -8.73 2.51
N LEU A 110 2.39 -8.40 2.57
CA LEU A 110 3.43 -9.39 2.84
C LEU A 110 3.24 -10.01 4.23
N LEU A 111 3.10 -9.21 5.28
CA LEU A 111 2.99 -9.70 6.65
C LEU A 111 1.67 -10.43 6.93
N GLU A 112 0.60 -10.08 6.25
CA GLU A 112 -0.68 -10.79 6.31
C GLU A 112 -0.58 -12.18 5.67
N ALA A 113 0.18 -12.32 4.58
CA ALA A 113 0.41 -13.59 3.91
C ALA A 113 1.51 -14.43 4.59
N ASN A 114 2.55 -13.79 5.11
CA ASN A 114 3.67 -14.42 5.79
C ASN A 114 4.09 -13.57 7.01
N PRO A 115 3.65 -13.93 8.23
CA PRO A 115 3.94 -13.16 9.43
C PRO A 115 5.42 -13.14 9.86
N SER A 116 6.24 -14.04 9.33
CA SER A 116 7.66 -14.17 9.67
C SER A 116 8.55 -14.30 8.43
N PRO A 117 8.56 -13.26 7.56
CA PRO A 117 9.31 -13.32 6.32
C PRO A 117 10.83 -13.27 6.58
N SER A 118 11.58 -14.02 5.80
CA SER A 118 13.04 -13.91 5.73
C SER A 118 13.44 -12.57 5.09
N ASP A 119 14.72 -12.22 5.24
CA ASP A 119 15.28 -11.01 4.62
C ASP A 119 15.09 -10.99 3.10
N ASP A 120 15.27 -12.13 2.43
CA ASP A 120 15.12 -12.25 1.00
C ASP A 120 13.63 -12.12 0.57
N GLU A 121 12.71 -12.66 1.34
CA GLU A 121 11.28 -12.50 1.09
C GLU A 121 10.84 -11.05 1.24
N ILE A 122 11.37 -10.32 2.23
CA ILE A 122 11.11 -8.88 2.39
C ILE A 122 11.64 -8.11 1.17
N VAL A 123 12.89 -8.35 0.77
CA VAL A 123 13.51 -7.68 -0.38
C VAL A 123 12.70 -7.97 -1.65
N ASN A 124 12.34 -9.21 -1.90
CA ASN A 124 11.59 -9.60 -3.10
C ASN A 124 10.19 -8.98 -3.13
N ALA A 125 9.47 -8.98 -2.00
CA ALA A 125 8.14 -8.39 -1.91
C ALA A 125 8.16 -6.86 -2.10
N MET A 126 9.17 -6.19 -1.52
CA MET A 126 9.28 -4.73 -1.52
C MET A 126 9.98 -4.16 -2.77
N ASN A 127 10.56 -5.00 -3.61
CA ASN A 127 11.40 -4.60 -4.75
C ASN A 127 10.65 -3.78 -5.82
N GLY A 128 9.33 -3.94 -5.92
CA GLY A 128 8.46 -3.14 -6.80
C GLY A 128 8.06 -1.77 -6.26
N ASN A 129 8.59 -1.34 -5.10
CA ASN A 129 8.28 -0.05 -4.48
C ASN A 129 9.52 0.82 -4.45
N LEU A 130 9.51 1.91 -5.21
CA LEU A 130 10.65 2.81 -5.36
C LEU A 130 10.62 3.92 -4.31
N CYS A 131 11.80 4.26 -3.79
CA CYS A 131 12.02 5.38 -2.90
C CYS A 131 13.16 6.25 -3.43
N ARG A 132 12.86 7.47 -3.87
CA ARG A 132 13.88 8.38 -4.40
C ARG A 132 14.84 8.90 -3.31
N CYS A 133 14.40 8.91 -2.06
CA CYS A 133 15.22 9.29 -0.90
C CYS A 133 16.14 8.15 -0.43
N MET A 134 16.06 6.98 -1.05
CA MET A 134 16.88 5.81 -0.74
C MET A 134 16.69 5.28 0.70
N ALA A 135 15.49 5.36 1.24
CA ALA A 135 15.17 4.91 2.60
C ALA A 135 15.01 3.38 2.71
N TYR A 136 15.48 2.61 1.74
CA TYR A 136 15.27 1.15 1.65
C TYR A 136 15.78 0.38 2.88
N GLY A 137 16.93 0.77 3.44
CA GLY A 137 17.47 0.14 4.64
C GLY A 137 16.53 0.27 5.84
N ARG A 138 15.98 1.48 6.05
CA ARG A 138 15.01 1.74 7.13
C ARG A 138 13.68 1.07 6.89
N ILE A 139 13.21 1.03 5.64
CA ILE A 139 11.98 0.31 5.25
C ILE A 139 12.12 -1.17 5.60
N LYS A 140 13.22 -1.81 5.19
CA LYS A 140 13.48 -3.21 5.51
C LYS A 140 13.54 -3.45 7.03
N ALA A 141 14.25 -2.59 7.77
CA ALA A 141 14.34 -2.66 9.22
C ALA A 141 12.96 -2.58 9.87
N ALA A 142 12.13 -1.62 9.44
CA ALA A 142 10.78 -1.46 9.97
C ALA A 142 9.88 -2.67 9.68
N VAL A 143 9.97 -3.27 8.50
CA VAL A 143 9.22 -4.51 8.19
C VAL A 143 9.66 -5.65 9.12
N LYS A 144 10.96 -5.79 9.39
CA LYS A 144 11.49 -6.79 10.33
C LYS A 144 11.00 -6.55 11.76
N VAL A 145 11.01 -5.31 12.23
CA VAL A 145 10.46 -4.94 13.55
C VAL A 145 8.98 -5.29 13.65
N ALA A 146 8.19 -4.93 12.64
CA ALA A 146 6.76 -5.25 12.61
C ALA A 146 6.48 -6.76 12.57
N ALA A 147 7.36 -7.54 11.95
CA ALA A 147 7.29 -9.01 11.94
C ALA A 147 7.76 -9.67 13.26
N GLY A 148 8.15 -8.89 14.28
CA GLY A 148 8.68 -9.40 15.54
C GLY A 148 10.15 -9.78 15.53
N HIS A 149 10.89 -9.45 14.46
CA HIS A 149 12.36 -9.62 14.36
C HIS A 149 13.09 -8.33 14.75
N GLY A 150 12.77 -7.76 15.93
CA GLY A 150 13.43 -6.57 16.46
C GLY A 150 14.93 -6.81 16.71
N GLU A 151 15.72 -5.73 16.82
CA GLU A 151 17.15 -5.76 17.16
C GLU A 151 17.38 -6.57 18.44
N GLY A 152 17.92 -7.77 18.30
CA GLY A 152 18.19 -8.71 19.39
C GLY A 152 18.46 -10.12 18.90
N GLN A 153 18.27 -10.40 17.63
CA GLN A 153 18.61 -11.67 17.00
C GLN A 153 19.57 -11.43 15.84
N ALA A 154 20.80 -11.07 16.20
CA ALA A 154 21.96 -11.24 15.33
C ALA A 154 22.51 -12.65 15.49
#